data_7c09e5e08d62f68333ed672c9d1841b5
#
_entry.id   7c09e5e08d62f68333ed672c9d1841b5
#
_cell.length_a   1.000
_cell.length_b   1.000
_cell.length_c   1.000
_cell.angle_alpha   90.00
_cell.angle_beta   90.00
_cell.angle_gamma   90.00
#
_symmetry.space_group_name_H-M   'P 1'
#
loop_
_entity.id
_entity.type
_entity.pdbx_description
1 polymer ?
#
loop_
_entity_poly.entity_id
_entity_poly.type
_entity_poly.pdbx_seq_one_letter_code
_entity_poly.pdbx_strand_id
1 'polypeptide(L)'
;MKLTWKNFSVAALAAVMALSLAGCGGSKSDDAKASGNKVLKFGVVNFADNLEPTNHAIGWALTRYGLGETLIKFDEKMNVKPWIAESWSVADDKLTWTFKINDKAKFSNGNKVTAEACMSSIQRTLDKSIEAKNWAQIASMKAEGQNLIIKTTKPTPGLPGVLGDPYFVIIDTSVKDRDILHKGPICTGPYMVEAFNVNKTVMKANPNYWDGKVPYDSVEIPSVNDPNTRAMALQKGEIDVAVNVAYGDMPLFRDKKGYHVSEIASIRDCLARMNVNEGRPLADLRVRQALLSALDRPTYCKRLLHNTYVPGGPAMPPTLDFGYNELKDPNTYNVERAKQLLAEAGWKDSDGDGFVDKDGKNLELEYVIYTSRAELPIFAEATQADAKKVGIKININALDYNVLDGIGTSGKYDLLISNILAEQAGSPINFMNMYWRTNVNGSNPQNSSGYSNAKYDALGDQYISEFDESKRRQLIIDMQKILLDDAATIIYGHPQTNLVSSNKVANVNIQACDFYWLTKDWQPAN
;
A
#
# COMPACT_ATOMS: atom_id res chain seq x y z
N MET A 1 -64.79 -8.96 20.76
CA MET A 1 -65.84 -9.42 19.83
C MET A 1 -65.25 -10.54 18.98
N LYS A 2 -65.82 -11.74 19.11
CA LYS A 2 -65.43 -12.99 18.46
C LYS A 2 -65.80 -12.97 16.97
N LEU A 3 -65.08 -13.66 16.10
CA LEU A 3 -65.51 -14.63 15.05
C LEU A 3 -64.34 -14.84 14.11
N THR A 4 -63.75 -15.98 14.10
CA THR A 4 -63.95 -17.35 13.57
C THR A 4 -63.73 -17.49 12.07
N TRP A 5 -62.73 -18.23 11.75
CA TRP A 5 -62.50 -19.37 10.82
C TRP A 5 -63.42 -19.54 9.58
N LYS A 6 -62.83 -19.75 8.40
CA LYS A 6 -63.10 -21.00 7.64
C LYS A 6 -62.09 -21.22 6.49
N ASN A 7 -61.62 -22.42 6.46
CA ASN A 7 -60.88 -23.14 5.43
C ASN A 7 -61.50 -23.10 4.02
N PHE A 8 -60.70 -23.15 3.00
CA PHE A 8 -60.95 -23.90 1.74
C PHE A 8 -59.62 -24.17 1.03
N SER A 9 -59.19 -25.38 1.04
CA SER A 9 -59.13 -26.40 0.02
C SER A 9 -57.83 -26.39 -0.81
N VAL A 10 -57.02 -27.39 -0.44
CA VAL A 10 -56.02 -28.08 -1.30
C VAL A 10 -56.80 -28.85 -2.37
N ALA A 11 -56.43 -28.66 -3.65
CA ALA A 11 -56.41 -29.74 -4.66
C ALA A 11 -56.05 -29.19 -6.05
N ALA A 12 -55.23 -29.96 -6.75
CA ALA A 12 -55.03 -30.02 -8.18
C ALA A 12 -53.98 -29.05 -8.78
N LEU A 13 -52.75 -29.60 -8.95
CA LEU A 13 -52.06 -29.70 -10.24
C LEU A 13 -50.89 -30.68 -10.13
N ALA A 14 -51.23 -31.95 -10.15
CA ALA A 14 -50.34 -33.04 -10.56
C ALA A 14 -50.92 -33.60 -11.84
N ALA A 15 -50.36 -33.29 -13.01
CA ALA A 15 -50.48 -34.06 -14.27
C ALA A 15 -49.95 -33.18 -15.43
N VAL A 16 -48.65 -33.30 -15.75
CA VAL A 16 -48.11 -33.42 -17.11
C VAL A 16 -46.65 -33.90 -16.94
N MET A 17 -46.51 -35.18 -16.71
CA MET A 17 -45.32 -35.97 -17.03
C MET A 17 -45.83 -37.20 -17.78
N ALA A 18 -45.39 -37.33 -19.00
CA ALA A 18 -45.23 -38.51 -19.82
C ALA A 18 -45.76 -38.27 -21.22
N LEU A 19 -44.84 -38.28 -22.12
CA LEU A 19 -44.87 -38.85 -23.47
C LEU A 19 -43.94 -38.08 -24.40
N SER A 20 -42.72 -38.61 -24.55
CA SER A 20 -42.10 -38.79 -25.87
C SER A 20 -40.71 -39.43 -25.71
N LEU A 21 -40.73 -40.75 -25.56
CA LEU A 21 -39.62 -41.62 -25.92
C LEU A 21 -40.02 -42.25 -27.26
N ALA A 22 -39.29 -41.89 -28.32
CA ALA A 22 -38.92 -42.74 -29.43
C ALA A 22 -38.43 -41.88 -30.61
N GLY A 23 -37.18 -42.05 -30.99
CA GLY A 23 -36.58 -41.44 -32.18
C GLY A 23 -35.07 -41.69 -32.20
N CYS A 24 -34.65 -42.91 -32.51
CA CYS A 24 -33.26 -43.23 -32.88
C CYS A 24 -32.89 -42.53 -34.19
N GLY A 25 -31.75 -41.85 -34.20
CA GLY A 25 -31.13 -41.35 -35.41
C GLY A 25 -29.76 -40.76 -35.05
N GLY A 26 -28.66 -41.52 -35.27
CA GLY A 26 -27.31 -41.07 -34.98
C GLY A 26 -26.84 -39.89 -35.81
N SER A 27 -26.37 -38.90 -35.11
CA SER A 27 -25.45 -37.88 -35.67
C SER A 27 -24.40 -37.61 -34.61
N LYS A 28 -23.13 -37.75 -34.96
CA LYS A 28 -22.01 -37.31 -34.14
C LYS A 28 -22.21 -35.84 -33.85
N SER A 29 -22.61 -35.52 -32.64
CA SER A 29 -22.53 -34.16 -32.12
C SER A 29 -21.13 -33.97 -31.55
N ASP A 30 -20.37 -33.11 -32.17
CA ASP A 30 -19.19 -32.50 -31.55
C ASP A 30 -19.58 -31.99 -30.16
N ASP A 31 -18.91 -32.52 -29.14
CA ASP A 31 -18.98 -32.01 -27.78
C ASP A 31 -18.39 -30.60 -27.74
N ALA A 32 -19.17 -29.62 -28.13
CA ALA A 32 -18.96 -28.24 -27.68
C ALA A 32 -19.31 -28.24 -26.18
N LYS A 33 -18.31 -28.48 -25.33
CA LYS A 33 -18.39 -28.13 -23.91
C LYS A 33 -18.88 -26.71 -23.82
N ALA A 34 -20.13 -26.50 -23.40
CA ALA A 34 -20.63 -25.20 -23.00
C ALA A 34 -19.68 -24.67 -21.92
N SER A 35 -18.79 -23.77 -22.27
CA SER A 35 -17.90 -23.11 -21.32
C SER A 35 -18.81 -22.22 -20.47
N GLY A 36 -19.17 -22.69 -19.28
CA GLY A 36 -19.89 -21.88 -18.31
C GLY A 36 -19.11 -20.58 -18.06
N ASN A 37 -19.85 -19.49 -17.82
CA ASN A 37 -19.28 -18.16 -17.55
C ASN A 37 -18.28 -18.26 -16.40
N LYS A 38 -17.02 -17.88 -16.61
CA LYS A 38 -15.94 -17.95 -15.63
C LYS A 38 -16.00 -16.71 -14.74
N VAL A 39 -16.51 -16.87 -13.53
CA VAL A 39 -16.65 -15.80 -12.53
C VAL A 39 -15.59 -15.96 -11.46
N LEU A 40 -14.85 -14.88 -11.17
CA LEU A 40 -13.93 -14.77 -10.03
C LEU A 40 -14.62 -13.97 -8.91
N LYS A 41 -14.54 -14.43 -7.66
CA LYS A 41 -15.01 -13.70 -6.49
C LYS A 41 -13.84 -13.28 -5.62
N PHE A 42 -13.55 -11.99 -5.58
CA PHE A 42 -12.42 -11.41 -4.88
C PHE A 42 -12.88 -10.54 -3.70
N GLY A 43 -12.78 -11.05 -2.47
CA GLY A 43 -13.13 -10.33 -1.23
C GLY A 43 -12.07 -9.31 -0.83
N VAL A 44 -12.47 -8.05 -0.69
CA VAL A 44 -11.59 -6.92 -0.35
C VAL A 44 -12.11 -6.16 0.87
N VAL A 45 -11.29 -5.28 1.45
CA VAL A 45 -11.70 -4.42 2.58
C VAL A 45 -12.82 -3.48 2.11
N ASN A 46 -12.51 -2.65 1.11
CA ASN A 46 -13.47 -1.84 0.36
C ASN A 46 -12.95 -1.68 -1.07
N PHE A 47 -13.83 -1.42 -2.01
CA PHE A 47 -13.41 -1.14 -3.38
C PHE A 47 -13.06 0.35 -3.53
N ALA A 48 -14.04 1.20 -3.45
CA ALA A 48 -13.94 2.66 -3.55
C ALA A 48 -15.28 3.31 -3.17
N ASP A 49 -15.27 4.60 -2.83
CA ASP A 49 -16.49 5.37 -2.56
C ASP A 49 -17.13 5.93 -3.85
N ASN A 50 -16.33 6.12 -4.87
CA ASN A 50 -16.71 6.53 -6.21
C ASN A 50 -15.62 6.08 -7.20
N LEU A 51 -15.70 6.46 -8.47
CA LEU A 51 -14.78 6.00 -9.52
C LEU A 51 -14.01 7.15 -10.22
N GLU A 52 -13.90 8.33 -9.60
CA GLU A 52 -13.14 9.49 -10.14
C GLU A 52 -11.62 9.32 -9.89
N PRO A 53 -10.80 9.06 -10.92
CA PRO A 53 -9.39 8.69 -10.75
C PRO A 53 -8.48 9.82 -10.26
N THR A 54 -8.91 11.07 -10.35
CA THR A 54 -8.12 12.22 -9.87
C THR A 54 -8.10 12.36 -8.34
N ASN A 55 -8.86 11.54 -7.64
CA ASN A 55 -8.65 11.26 -6.22
C ASN A 55 -7.65 10.09 -6.11
N HIS A 56 -6.56 10.27 -5.38
CA HIS A 56 -5.47 9.30 -5.27
C HIS A 56 -5.94 7.90 -4.82
N ALA A 57 -6.76 7.83 -3.80
CA ALA A 57 -7.30 6.57 -3.29
C ALA A 57 -8.15 5.83 -4.35
N ILE A 58 -8.86 6.58 -5.20
CA ILE A 58 -9.66 6.01 -6.29
C ILE A 58 -8.76 5.57 -7.45
N GLY A 59 -7.74 6.34 -7.80
CA GLY A 59 -6.71 5.92 -8.76
C GLY A 59 -6.12 4.57 -8.37
N TRP A 60 -5.79 4.39 -7.08
CA TRP A 60 -5.32 3.10 -6.54
C TRP A 60 -6.34 1.98 -6.72
N ALA A 61 -7.62 2.22 -6.45
CA ALA A 61 -8.64 1.21 -6.67
C ALA A 61 -8.73 0.80 -8.14
N LEU A 62 -8.65 1.75 -9.08
CA LEU A 62 -8.72 1.45 -10.51
C LEU A 62 -7.53 0.61 -10.99
N THR A 63 -6.30 0.93 -10.58
CA THR A 63 -5.13 0.12 -10.94
C THR A 63 -5.11 -1.22 -10.22
N ARG A 64 -5.43 -1.22 -8.93
CA ARG A 64 -5.41 -2.38 -8.03
C ARG A 64 -6.32 -3.50 -8.50
N TYR A 65 -7.47 -3.14 -9.04
CA TYR A 65 -8.48 -4.09 -9.49
C TYR A 65 -8.52 -4.28 -11.01
N GLY A 66 -7.46 -3.89 -11.72
CA GLY A 66 -7.30 -4.16 -13.14
C GLY A 66 -8.25 -3.40 -14.06
N LEU A 67 -8.76 -2.24 -13.65
CA LEU A 67 -9.56 -1.36 -14.49
C LEU A 67 -8.69 -0.39 -15.29
N GLY A 68 -7.68 0.21 -14.63
CA GLY A 68 -6.85 1.25 -15.20
C GLY A 68 -5.37 0.89 -15.23
N GLU A 69 -4.66 1.48 -16.17
CA GLU A 69 -3.22 1.37 -16.34
C GLU A 69 -2.60 2.76 -16.44
N THR A 70 -1.33 2.87 -16.07
CA THR A 70 -0.52 4.09 -16.13
C THR A 70 0.47 4.02 -17.27
N LEU A 71 1.19 5.11 -17.59
CA LEU A 71 2.22 5.07 -18.63
C LEU A 71 3.31 4.04 -18.35
N ILE A 72 3.69 3.93 -17.10
CA ILE A 72 4.78 3.11 -16.57
C ILE A 72 4.18 2.20 -15.51
N LYS A 73 4.65 0.97 -15.36
CA LYS A 73 4.35 0.10 -14.22
C LYS A 73 5.58 -0.12 -13.36
N PHE A 74 5.38 -0.67 -12.18
CA PHE A 74 6.45 -1.11 -11.28
C PHE A 74 6.57 -2.62 -11.30
N ASP A 75 7.81 -3.12 -11.15
CA ASP A 75 8.06 -4.52 -10.86
C ASP A 75 7.94 -4.82 -9.35
N GLU A 76 8.25 -6.05 -8.95
CA GLU A 76 8.17 -6.50 -7.56
C GLU A 76 9.10 -5.74 -6.59
N LYS A 77 10.12 -5.06 -7.13
CA LYS A 77 11.09 -4.26 -6.38
C LYS A 77 10.88 -2.76 -6.54
N MET A 78 9.74 -2.35 -7.07
CA MET A 78 9.40 -0.96 -7.38
C MET A 78 10.28 -0.31 -8.45
N ASN A 79 10.97 -1.09 -9.27
CA ASN A 79 11.65 -0.52 -10.43
C ASN A 79 10.65 -0.21 -11.54
N VAL A 80 10.84 0.92 -12.19
CA VAL A 80 10.00 1.35 -13.32
C VAL A 80 10.17 0.44 -14.53
N LYS A 81 9.06 0.03 -15.13
CA LYS A 81 8.98 -0.85 -16.31
C LYS A 81 8.07 -0.28 -17.38
N PRO A 82 8.31 -0.57 -18.65
CA PRO A 82 7.38 -0.24 -19.73
C PRO A 82 5.97 -0.78 -19.49
N TRP A 83 4.96 -0.01 -19.90
CA TRP A 83 3.57 -0.42 -19.95
C TRP A 83 2.87 0.23 -21.15
N ILE A 84 1.97 1.25 -20.93
CA ILE A 84 1.38 2.03 -22.03
C ILE A 84 2.47 2.79 -22.79
N ALA A 85 3.49 3.33 -22.10
CA ALA A 85 4.73 3.75 -22.74
C ALA A 85 5.69 2.55 -22.85
N GLU A 86 6.11 2.22 -24.07
CA GLU A 86 7.03 1.10 -24.35
C GLU A 86 8.51 1.46 -24.07
N SER A 87 8.84 2.77 -24.07
CA SER A 87 10.17 3.28 -23.75
C SER A 87 10.11 4.78 -23.41
N TRP A 88 11.18 5.26 -22.78
CA TRP A 88 11.36 6.70 -22.50
C TRP A 88 12.83 7.08 -22.49
N SER A 89 13.09 8.36 -22.65
CA SER A 89 14.42 8.97 -22.57
C SER A 89 14.32 10.39 -22.05
N VAL A 90 15.43 10.88 -21.47
CA VAL A 90 15.60 12.28 -21.08
C VAL A 90 16.67 12.92 -21.97
N ALA A 91 16.44 14.13 -22.45
CA ALA A 91 17.40 14.89 -23.23
C ALA A 91 18.56 15.42 -22.36
N ASP A 92 19.60 15.94 -22.98
CA ASP A 92 20.79 16.46 -22.27
C ASP A 92 20.49 17.63 -21.36
N ASP A 93 19.41 18.39 -21.63
CA ASP A 93 18.92 19.48 -20.78
C ASP A 93 18.38 18.99 -19.42
N LYS A 94 18.23 17.67 -19.22
CA LYS A 94 17.66 17.03 -18.03
C LYS A 94 16.24 17.49 -17.66
N LEU A 95 15.56 18.18 -18.56
CA LEU A 95 14.21 18.72 -18.39
C LEU A 95 13.22 18.09 -19.35
N THR A 96 13.67 17.74 -20.56
CA THR A 96 12.80 17.26 -21.64
C THR A 96 12.81 15.73 -21.71
N TRP A 97 11.66 15.13 -21.44
CA TRP A 97 11.42 13.70 -21.50
C TRP A 97 10.59 13.32 -22.73
N THR A 98 10.94 12.22 -23.37
CA THR A 98 10.15 11.65 -24.46
C THR A 98 9.69 10.25 -24.07
N PHE A 99 8.38 10.01 -24.06
CA PHE A 99 7.73 8.72 -23.80
C PHE A 99 7.14 8.21 -25.11
N LYS A 100 7.55 7.04 -25.58
CA LYS A 100 6.99 6.42 -26.77
C LYS A 100 5.78 5.56 -26.39
N ILE A 101 4.60 5.91 -26.88
CA ILE A 101 3.36 5.20 -26.59
C ILE A 101 3.25 3.95 -27.46
N ASN A 102 2.85 2.84 -26.85
CA ASN A 102 2.72 1.54 -27.48
C ASN A 102 1.55 1.55 -28.49
N ASP A 103 1.86 1.25 -29.75
CA ASP A 103 0.88 1.25 -30.85
C ASP A 103 -0.26 0.23 -30.69
N LYS A 104 -0.07 -0.79 -29.82
CA LYS A 104 -1.09 -1.81 -29.53
C LYS A 104 -2.08 -1.38 -28.46
N ALA A 105 -1.73 -0.37 -27.65
CA ALA A 105 -2.55 0.05 -26.52
C ALA A 105 -3.91 0.57 -26.99
N LYS A 106 -4.97 0.10 -26.31
CA LYS A 106 -6.37 0.47 -26.60
C LYS A 106 -7.14 0.73 -25.32
N PHE A 107 -8.04 1.66 -25.38
CA PHE A 107 -9.07 1.82 -24.37
C PHE A 107 -10.15 0.74 -24.49
N SER A 108 -10.89 0.53 -23.41
CA SER A 108 -11.94 -0.48 -23.33
C SER A 108 -13.11 -0.25 -24.32
N ASN A 109 -13.28 0.95 -24.86
CA ASN A 109 -14.22 1.25 -25.94
C ASN A 109 -13.66 0.97 -27.35
N GLY A 110 -12.43 0.51 -27.47
CA GLY A 110 -11.75 0.19 -28.73
C GLY A 110 -10.94 1.34 -29.33
N ASN A 111 -11.03 2.56 -28.81
CA ASN A 111 -10.21 3.69 -29.24
C ASN A 111 -8.73 3.40 -29.00
N LYS A 112 -7.85 3.83 -29.90
CA LYS A 112 -6.41 3.73 -29.72
C LYS A 112 -5.93 4.67 -28.61
N VAL A 113 -4.95 4.23 -27.83
CA VAL A 113 -4.21 5.10 -26.94
C VAL A 113 -3.13 5.79 -27.76
N THR A 114 -3.26 7.10 -27.94
CA THR A 114 -2.29 7.95 -28.65
C THR A 114 -1.55 8.85 -27.66
N ALA A 115 -0.46 9.46 -28.11
CA ALA A 115 0.26 10.44 -27.29
C ALA A 115 -0.64 11.63 -26.90
N GLU A 116 -1.56 12.07 -27.79
CA GLU A 116 -2.55 13.09 -27.50
C GLU A 116 -3.56 12.65 -26.42
N ALA A 117 -4.01 11.39 -26.48
CA ALA A 117 -4.92 10.85 -25.47
C ALA A 117 -4.23 10.77 -24.09
N CYS A 118 -2.98 10.31 -24.05
CA CYS A 118 -2.18 10.31 -22.81
C CYS A 118 -1.97 11.73 -22.29
N MET A 119 -1.60 12.67 -23.16
CA MET A 119 -1.43 14.08 -22.80
C MET A 119 -2.71 14.66 -22.20
N SER A 120 -3.85 14.41 -22.84
CA SER A 120 -5.15 14.92 -22.37
C SER A 120 -5.55 14.31 -21.02
N SER A 121 -5.27 13.01 -20.82
CA SER A 121 -5.52 12.33 -19.55
C SER A 121 -4.66 12.90 -18.42
N ILE A 122 -3.36 13.06 -18.65
CA ILE A 122 -2.42 13.65 -17.68
C ILE A 122 -2.83 15.10 -17.38
N GLN A 123 -3.12 15.91 -18.41
CA GLN A 123 -3.55 17.29 -18.21
C GLN A 123 -4.79 17.39 -17.32
N ARG A 124 -5.80 16.52 -17.54
CA ARG A 124 -6.98 16.45 -16.69
C ARG A 124 -6.62 16.18 -15.23
N THR A 125 -5.66 15.30 -14.96
CA THR A 125 -5.21 15.01 -13.60
C THR A 125 -4.53 16.23 -12.99
N LEU A 126 -3.64 16.91 -13.73
CA LEU A 126 -2.98 18.13 -13.26
C LEU A 126 -3.95 19.29 -13.00
N ASP A 127 -5.03 19.38 -13.76
CA ASP A 127 -6.06 20.42 -13.58
C ASP A 127 -6.93 20.18 -12.33
N LYS A 128 -7.11 18.90 -11.94
CA LYS A 128 -8.00 18.52 -10.84
C LYS A 128 -7.30 18.21 -9.53
N SER A 129 -6.01 17.89 -9.54
CA SER A 129 -5.24 17.54 -8.35
C SER A 129 -3.99 18.41 -8.24
N ILE A 130 -4.00 19.28 -7.23
CA ILE A 130 -2.82 20.10 -6.89
C ILE A 130 -1.65 19.23 -6.42
N GLU A 131 -1.93 18.12 -5.78
CA GLU A 131 -0.90 17.20 -5.31
C GLU A 131 -0.20 16.50 -6.50
N ALA A 132 -0.96 15.95 -7.45
CA ALA A 132 -0.41 15.38 -8.68
C ALA A 132 0.43 16.41 -9.47
N LYS A 133 -0.03 17.67 -9.52
CA LYS A 133 0.72 18.76 -10.14
C LYS A 133 2.06 19.03 -9.45
N ASN A 134 2.04 19.03 -8.12
CA ASN A 134 3.26 19.24 -7.32
C ASN A 134 4.26 18.09 -7.47
N TRP A 135 3.79 16.86 -7.64
CA TRP A 135 4.66 15.70 -7.85
C TRP A 135 5.27 15.66 -9.25
N ALA A 136 4.46 15.91 -10.27
CA ALA A 136 4.90 15.76 -11.65
C ALA A 136 5.84 16.89 -12.13
N GLN A 137 5.76 18.09 -11.54
CA GLN A 137 6.60 19.24 -11.90
C GLN A 137 6.61 19.56 -13.42
N ILE A 138 5.47 19.31 -14.09
CA ILE A 138 5.34 19.47 -15.56
C ILE A 138 5.15 20.94 -15.89
N ALA A 139 6.01 21.45 -16.77
CA ALA A 139 5.92 22.81 -17.33
C ALA A 139 5.08 22.83 -18.62
N SER A 140 5.26 21.83 -19.50
CA SER A 140 4.52 21.72 -20.75
C SER A 140 4.52 20.28 -21.28
N MET A 141 3.55 19.97 -22.11
CA MET A 141 3.44 18.69 -22.82
C MET A 141 3.11 18.95 -24.28
N LYS A 142 3.57 18.08 -25.17
CA LYS A 142 3.15 18.03 -26.58
C LYS A 142 3.16 16.58 -27.07
N ALA A 143 2.35 16.29 -28.06
CA ALA A 143 2.32 15.01 -28.75
C ALA A 143 2.87 15.17 -30.17
N GLU A 144 3.76 14.25 -30.57
CA GLU A 144 4.34 14.17 -31.90
C GLU A 144 4.28 12.72 -32.39
N GLY A 145 3.27 12.38 -33.20
CA GLY A 145 2.96 10.99 -33.53
C GLY A 145 2.66 10.18 -32.25
N GLN A 146 3.36 9.09 -32.01
CA GLN A 146 3.22 8.31 -30.78
C GLN A 146 4.22 8.73 -29.67
N ASN A 147 4.89 9.87 -29.82
CA ASN A 147 5.77 10.39 -28.78
C ASN A 147 5.04 11.46 -27.94
N LEU A 148 4.92 11.20 -26.63
CA LEU A 148 4.53 12.18 -25.66
C LEU A 148 5.80 12.85 -25.12
N ILE A 149 5.94 14.15 -25.39
CA ILE A 149 7.08 14.94 -24.95
C ILE A 149 6.65 15.79 -23.78
N ILE A 150 7.34 15.65 -22.65
CA ILE A 150 7.06 16.33 -21.38
C ILE A 150 8.29 17.14 -20.99
N LYS A 151 8.09 18.44 -20.76
CA LYS A 151 9.11 19.31 -20.19
C LYS A 151 8.78 19.60 -18.73
N THR A 152 9.74 19.36 -17.84
CA THR A 152 9.61 19.62 -16.41
C THR A 152 10.10 21.02 -16.04
N THR A 153 9.64 21.56 -14.90
CA THR A 153 10.04 22.89 -14.39
C THR A 153 11.45 22.89 -13.82
N LYS A 154 11.95 21.72 -13.41
CA LYS A 154 13.29 21.48 -12.87
C LYS A 154 13.72 20.06 -13.22
N PRO A 155 15.00 19.69 -13.11
CA PRO A 155 15.44 18.31 -13.25
C PRO A 155 14.64 17.38 -12.34
N THR A 156 13.98 16.37 -12.93
CA THR A 156 13.08 15.45 -12.22
C THR A 156 13.42 14.02 -12.62
N PRO A 157 14.49 13.41 -12.08
CA PRO A 157 14.92 12.06 -12.43
C PRO A 157 13.84 11.00 -12.17
N GLY A 158 12.98 11.22 -11.19
CA GLY A 158 11.87 10.33 -10.83
C GLY A 158 10.60 10.47 -11.69
N LEU A 159 10.58 11.30 -12.75
CA LEU A 159 9.36 11.50 -13.55
C LEU A 159 8.72 10.20 -14.08
N PRO A 160 9.48 9.20 -14.58
CA PRO A 160 8.86 7.92 -14.98
C PRO A 160 8.09 7.26 -13.84
N GLY A 161 8.65 7.22 -12.62
CA GLY A 161 7.97 6.69 -11.44
C GLY A 161 6.71 7.48 -11.07
N VAL A 162 6.76 8.80 -11.14
CA VAL A 162 5.59 9.67 -10.92
C VAL A 162 4.47 9.34 -11.91
N LEU A 163 4.80 9.12 -13.19
CA LEU A 163 3.82 8.76 -14.23
C LEU A 163 3.37 7.28 -14.15
N GLY A 164 3.98 6.48 -13.27
CA GLY A 164 3.56 5.16 -12.84
C GLY A 164 2.64 5.17 -11.62
N ASP A 165 2.52 6.29 -10.93
CA ASP A 165 1.64 6.42 -9.77
C ASP A 165 0.16 6.40 -10.20
N PRO A 166 -0.74 5.75 -9.43
CA PRO A 166 -2.17 5.67 -9.71
C PRO A 166 -2.91 6.99 -9.91
N TYR A 167 -2.38 8.14 -9.50
CA TYR A 167 -2.91 9.44 -9.90
C TYR A 167 -2.98 9.60 -11.43
N PHE A 168 -2.01 8.99 -12.12
CA PHE A 168 -1.83 9.16 -13.57
C PHE A 168 -2.39 7.99 -14.38
N VAL A 169 -3.47 7.36 -13.88
CA VAL A 169 -4.26 6.40 -14.67
C VAL A 169 -4.68 7.02 -15.98
N ILE A 170 -4.38 6.36 -17.09
CA ILE A 170 -4.71 6.82 -18.43
C ILE A 170 -6.17 6.48 -18.75
N ILE A 171 -6.95 7.52 -19.04
CA ILE A 171 -8.37 7.42 -19.38
C ILE A 171 -8.67 8.07 -20.72
N ASP A 172 -9.71 7.60 -21.39
CA ASP A 172 -10.22 8.24 -22.60
C ASP A 172 -11.05 9.49 -22.23
N THR A 173 -10.47 10.65 -22.43
CA THR A 173 -11.10 11.96 -22.18
C THR A 173 -11.95 12.47 -23.35
N SER A 174 -12.01 11.75 -24.47
CA SER A 174 -12.81 12.14 -25.64
C SER A 174 -14.32 11.98 -25.39
N VAL A 175 -14.71 11.10 -24.48
CA VAL A 175 -16.11 10.84 -24.11
C VAL A 175 -16.49 11.76 -22.94
N LYS A 176 -17.02 12.96 -23.26
CA LYS A 176 -17.22 14.04 -22.29
C LYS A 176 -18.41 13.86 -21.35
N ASP A 177 -19.48 13.19 -21.80
CA ASP A 177 -20.75 13.06 -21.05
C ASP A 177 -20.81 11.78 -20.21
N ARG A 178 -19.67 11.15 -19.94
CA ARG A 178 -19.63 9.95 -19.13
C ARG A 178 -19.76 10.26 -17.65
N ASP A 179 -20.69 9.59 -16.99
CA ASP A 179 -20.80 9.57 -15.52
C ASP A 179 -19.64 8.75 -14.93
N ILE A 180 -18.49 9.41 -14.74
CA ILE A 180 -17.28 8.76 -14.22
C ILE A 180 -17.48 8.32 -12.75
N LEU A 181 -18.21 9.08 -11.95
CA LEU A 181 -18.39 8.78 -10.53
C LEU A 181 -19.04 7.41 -10.29
N HIS A 182 -20.03 7.02 -11.13
CA HIS A 182 -20.81 5.81 -10.92
C HIS A 182 -20.55 4.71 -11.94
N LYS A 183 -20.11 5.07 -13.15
CA LYS A 183 -19.84 4.11 -14.25
C LYS A 183 -18.35 3.90 -14.51
N GLY A 184 -17.50 4.62 -13.78
CA GLY A 184 -16.05 4.63 -13.96
C GLY A 184 -15.58 5.25 -15.28
N PRO A 185 -14.29 5.60 -15.37
CA PRO A 185 -13.69 6.08 -16.61
C PRO A 185 -13.57 4.96 -17.64
N ILE A 186 -13.37 5.34 -18.90
CA ILE A 186 -12.94 4.42 -19.96
C ILE A 186 -11.42 4.30 -19.86
N CYS A 187 -10.94 3.16 -19.40
CA CYS A 187 -9.54 2.87 -19.16
C CYS A 187 -9.01 1.79 -20.12
N THR A 188 -7.80 1.31 -19.88
CA THR A 188 -7.06 0.39 -20.75
C THR A 188 -6.92 -1.02 -20.16
N GLY A 189 -7.28 -1.24 -18.90
CA GLY A 189 -7.05 -2.47 -18.16
C GLY A 189 -7.85 -3.69 -18.63
N PRO A 190 -7.55 -4.89 -18.10
CA PRO A 190 -8.20 -6.15 -18.49
C PRO A 190 -9.68 -6.23 -18.15
N TYR A 191 -10.16 -5.43 -17.21
CA TYR A 191 -11.57 -5.44 -16.79
C TYR A 191 -12.23 -4.06 -16.95
N MET A 192 -13.56 -4.05 -17.01
CA MET A 192 -14.40 -2.86 -17.09
C MET A 192 -15.50 -2.94 -16.02
N VAL A 193 -15.88 -1.82 -15.44
CA VAL A 193 -17.02 -1.76 -14.53
C VAL A 193 -18.31 -2.08 -15.27
N GLU A 194 -19.07 -3.04 -14.76
CA GLU A 194 -20.43 -3.37 -15.20
C GLU A 194 -21.46 -2.79 -14.23
N ALA A 195 -21.26 -2.98 -12.92
CA ALA A 195 -22.08 -2.38 -11.86
C ALA A 195 -21.19 -1.98 -10.68
N PHE A 196 -21.48 -0.84 -10.09
CA PHE A 196 -20.75 -0.30 -8.95
C PHE A 196 -21.70 0.13 -7.84
N ASN A 197 -21.43 -0.35 -6.64
CA ASN A 197 -21.86 0.26 -5.38
C ASN A 197 -20.81 0.00 -4.30
N VAL A 198 -20.86 0.73 -3.19
CA VAL A 198 -19.86 0.68 -2.12
C VAL A 198 -19.69 -0.71 -1.47
N ASN A 199 -20.74 -1.56 -1.52
CA ASN A 199 -20.71 -2.90 -0.92
C ASN A 199 -20.24 -3.98 -1.89
N LYS A 200 -20.40 -3.77 -3.21
CA LYS A 200 -20.05 -4.76 -4.23
C LYS A 200 -19.84 -4.07 -5.58
N THR A 201 -18.70 -4.35 -6.19
CA THR A 201 -18.43 -4.00 -7.59
C THR A 201 -18.48 -5.26 -8.46
N VAL A 202 -19.14 -5.18 -9.61
CA VAL A 202 -19.13 -6.21 -10.64
C VAL A 202 -18.40 -5.67 -11.87
N MET A 203 -17.44 -6.44 -12.33
CA MET A 203 -16.66 -6.11 -13.52
C MET A 203 -16.81 -7.22 -14.55
N LYS A 204 -16.63 -6.88 -15.81
CA LYS A 204 -16.56 -7.81 -16.93
C LYS A 204 -15.25 -7.69 -17.68
N ALA A 205 -14.87 -8.74 -18.40
CA ALA A 205 -13.70 -8.75 -19.24
C ALA A 205 -13.76 -7.60 -20.27
N ASN A 206 -12.62 -6.95 -20.47
CA ASN A 206 -12.45 -5.96 -21.53
C ASN A 206 -12.20 -6.67 -22.87
N PRO A 207 -13.13 -6.65 -23.84
CA PRO A 207 -12.96 -7.34 -25.13
C PRO A 207 -11.87 -6.70 -26.01
N ASN A 208 -11.48 -5.47 -25.70
CA ASN A 208 -10.45 -4.71 -26.41
C ASN A 208 -9.11 -4.69 -25.69
N TYR A 209 -8.94 -5.56 -24.66
CA TYR A 209 -7.70 -5.56 -23.90
C TYR A 209 -6.50 -5.87 -24.79
N TRP A 210 -5.52 -4.98 -24.75
CA TRP A 210 -4.42 -4.92 -25.69
C TRP A 210 -3.24 -5.84 -25.33
N ASP A 211 -3.10 -6.19 -24.04
CA ASP A 211 -1.97 -7.01 -23.53
C ASP A 211 -2.39 -8.47 -23.27
N GLY A 212 -3.16 -9.06 -24.19
CA GLY A 212 -3.45 -10.48 -24.20
C GLY A 212 -4.87 -10.87 -23.75
N LYS A 213 -5.05 -12.16 -23.46
CA LYS A 213 -6.36 -12.72 -23.12
C LYS A 213 -6.70 -12.47 -21.65
N VAL A 214 -7.92 -12.02 -21.41
CA VAL A 214 -8.49 -11.90 -20.05
C VAL A 214 -9.09 -13.25 -19.65
N PRO A 215 -8.67 -13.86 -18.52
CA PRO A 215 -9.01 -15.25 -18.19
C PRO A 215 -10.41 -15.47 -17.60
N TYR A 216 -10.97 -14.45 -16.93
CA TYR A 216 -12.32 -14.50 -16.36
C TYR A 216 -13.27 -13.61 -17.15
N ASP A 217 -14.49 -14.09 -17.39
CA ASP A 217 -15.52 -13.33 -18.10
C ASP A 217 -16.10 -12.22 -17.20
N SER A 218 -16.15 -12.48 -15.89
CA SER A 218 -16.65 -11.55 -14.88
C SER A 218 -15.88 -11.66 -13.57
N VAL A 219 -15.80 -10.56 -12.84
CA VAL A 219 -15.23 -10.49 -11.48
C VAL A 219 -16.22 -9.81 -10.55
N GLU A 220 -16.54 -10.47 -9.45
CA GLU A 220 -17.33 -9.93 -8.36
C GLU A 220 -16.41 -9.54 -7.20
N ILE A 221 -16.47 -8.29 -6.77
CA ILE A 221 -15.65 -7.77 -5.69
C ILE A 221 -16.56 -7.29 -4.54
N PRO A 222 -16.93 -8.21 -3.61
CA PRO A 222 -17.62 -7.82 -2.39
C PRO A 222 -16.67 -7.06 -1.44
N SER A 223 -17.16 -5.95 -0.88
CA SER A 223 -16.50 -5.22 0.20
C SER A 223 -16.83 -5.89 1.53
N VAL A 224 -15.82 -6.44 2.20
CA VAL A 224 -15.92 -7.13 3.49
C VAL A 224 -14.89 -6.51 4.44
N ASN A 225 -15.31 -5.48 5.18
CA ASN A 225 -14.39 -4.68 5.98
C ASN A 225 -13.72 -5.47 7.11
N ASP A 226 -14.50 -6.32 7.79
CA ASP A 226 -13.97 -7.15 8.87
C ASP A 226 -13.08 -8.28 8.32
N PRO A 227 -11.81 -8.37 8.74
CA PRO A 227 -10.86 -9.34 8.21
C PRO A 227 -11.23 -10.79 8.58
N ASN A 228 -11.82 -11.03 9.75
CA ASN A 228 -12.21 -12.38 10.18
C ASN A 228 -13.40 -12.88 9.35
N THR A 229 -14.38 -11.99 9.08
CA THR A 229 -15.50 -12.30 8.18
C THR A 229 -15.00 -12.60 6.77
N ARG A 230 -13.99 -11.88 6.28
CA ARG A 230 -13.39 -12.13 4.97
C ARG A 230 -12.65 -13.46 4.93
N ALA A 231 -11.91 -13.82 5.99
CA ALA A 231 -11.27 -15.12 6.12
C ALA A 231 -12.29 -16.27 6.15
N MET A 232 -13.40 -16.11 6.91
CA MET A 232 -14.49 -17.10 6.94
C MET A 232 -15.19 -17.24 5.59
N ALA A 233 -15.42 -16.16 4.86
CA ALA A 233 -16.03 -16.20 3.52
C ALA A 233 -15.15 -17.02 2.54
N LEU A 234 -13.82 -16.88 2.63
CA LEU A 234 -12.90 -17.71 1.85
C LEU A 234 -12.99 -19.19 2.25
N GLN A 235 -13.02 -19.51 3.55
CA GLN A 235 -13.12 -20.88 4.03
C GLN A 235 -14.43 -21.57 3.60
N LYS A 236 -15.54 -20.82 3.55
CA LYS A 236 -16.85 -21.33 3.08
C LYS A 236 -16.95 -21.39 1.55
N GLY A 237 -15.98 -20.84 0.81
CA GLY A 237 -16.02 -20.76 -0.64
C GLY A 237 -17.02 -19.73 -1.18
N GLU A 238 -17.43 -18.76 -0.37
CA GLU A 238 -18.27 -17.63 -0.77
C GLU A 238 -17.47 -16.64 -1.61
N ILE A 239 -16.14 -16.56 -1.37
CA ILE A 239 -15.15 -15.86 -2.20
C ILE A 239 -14.03 -16.83 -2.58
N ASP A 240 -13.31 -16.55 -3.67
CA ASP A 240 -12.22 -17.38 -4.18
C ASP A 240 -10.84 -16.84 -3.77
N VAL A 241 -10.73 -15.53 -3.55
CA VAL A 241 -9.52 -14.85 -3.12
C VAL A 241 -9.86 -13.82 -2.04
N ALA A 242 -9.02 -13.72 -1.02
CA ALA A 242 -9.08 -12.70 0.04
C ALA A 242 -7.76 -11.93 0.11
N VAL A 243 -7.84 -10.60 0.22
CA VAL A 243 -6.68 -9.73 0.48
C VAL A 243 -6.61 -9.35 1.96
N ASN A 244 -5.40 -9.12 2.46
CA ASN A 244 -5.16 -8.65 3.83
C ASN A 244 -5.90 -9.49 4.89
N VAL A 245 -5.68 -10.80 4.86
CA VAL A 245 -6.10 -11.71 5.93
C VAL A 245 -5.36 -11.32 7.21
N ALA A 246 -6.10 -11.24 8.32
CA ALA A 246 -5.55 -10.82 9.60
C ALA A 246 -4.39 -11.71 10.07
N TYR A 247 -3.43 -11.13 10.80
CA TYR A 247 -2.27 -11.86 11.30
C TYR A 247 -2.66 -13.09 12.15
N GLY A 248 -3.73 -12.98 12.96
CA GLY A 248 -4.23 -14.07 13.78
C GLY A 248 -4.83 -15.23 13.00
N ASP A 249 -5.35 -14.97 11.79
CA ASP A 249 -6.00 -15.96 10.93
C ASP A 249 -5.03 -16.63 9.93
N MET A 250 -3.84 -16.08 9.71
CA MET A 250 -2.87 -16.62 8.75
C MET A 250 -2.52 -18.09 9.00
N PRO A 251 -2.42 -18.61 10.25
CA PRO A 251 -2.21 -20.03 10.51
C PRO A 251 -3.33 -20.95 9.98
N LEU A 252 -4.51 -20.42 9.68
CA LEU A 252 -5.62 -21.19 9.10
C LEU A 252 -5.38 -21.52 7.62
N PHE A 253 -4.49 -20.81 6.96
CA PHE A 253 -4.26 -20.90 5.51
C PHE A 253 -2.83 -21.32 5.14
N ARG A 254 -1.81 -20.88 5.91
CA ARG A 254 -0.42 -21.26 5.66
C ARG A 254 -0.25 -22.77 5.74
N ASP A 255 0.38 -23.35 4.72
CA ASP A 255 0.64 -24.79 4.61
C ASP A 255 -0.61 -25.69 4.68
N LYS A 256 -1.80 -25.14 4.40
CA LYS A 256 -3.07 -25.89 4.38
C LYS A 256 -3.41 -26.31 2.96
N LYS A 257 -3.71 -27.59 2.81
CA LYS A 257 -4.23 -28.16 1.56
C LYS A 257 -5.55 -27.45 1.20
N GLY A 258 -5.62 -26.90 0.02
CA GLY A 258 -6.83 -26.20 -0.47
C GLY A 258 -6.65 -24.70 -0.61
N TYR A 259 -5.53 -24.15 -0.12
CA TYR A 259 -5.21 -22.71 -0.22
C TYR A 259 -3.81 -22.48 -0.77
N HIS A 260 -3.66 -21.35 -1.44
CA HIS A 260 -2.38 -20.77 -1.79
C HIS A 260 -2.24 -19.41 -1.09
N VAL A 261 -1.13 -19.21 -0.39
CA VAL A 261 -0.80 -17.97 0.31
C VAL A 261 0.34 -17.29 -0.43
N SER A 262 0.10 -16.09 -0.94
CA SER A 262 1.12 -15.21 -1.50
C SER A 262 1.36 -14.07 -0.52
N GLU A 263 2.58 -13.96 -0.01
CA GLU A 263 3.00 -12.94 0.96
C GLU A 263 4.32 -12.30 0.52
N ILE A 264 4.41 -11.00 0.69
CA ILE A 264 5.64 -10.25 0.45
C ILE A 264 5.73 -9.08 1.43
N ALA A 265 6.93 -8.70 1.85
CA ALA A 265 7.10 -7.44 2.58
C ALA A 265 6.60 -6.29 1.69
N SER A 266 5.64 -5.53 2.20
CA SER A 266 5.08 -4.39 1.47
C SER A 266 6.08 -3.22 1.46
N ILE A 267 5.75 -2.20 0.71
CA ILE A 267 6.49 -0.92 0.71
C ILE A 267 6.12 -0.03 1.91
N ARG A 268 5.67 -0.62 3.02
CA ARG A 268 5.24 0.11 4.22
C ARG A 268 6.16 -0.14 5.40
N ASP A 269 6.19 0.84 6.29
CA ASP A 269 6.83 0.76 7.59
C ASP A 269 5.82 0.96 8.73
N CYS A 270 5.98 0.18 9.78
CA CYS A 270 5.45 0.50 11.08
C CYS A 270 6.58 1.10 11.93
N LEU A 271 6.46 2.36 12.26
CA LEU A 271 7.47 3.11 12.98
C LEU A 271 6.88 3.96 14.10
N ALA A 272 7.71 4.34 15.09
CA ALA A 272 7.39 5.40 16.03
C ALA A 272 8.40 6.54 15.90
N ARG A 273 7.89 7.75 15.63
CA ARG A 273 8.69 8.98 15.68
C ARG A 273 9.05 9.28 17.13
N MET A 274 10.29 9.67 17.38
CA MET A 274 10.80 10.10 18.68
C MET A 274 10.87 11.64 18.72
N ASN A 275 10.29 12.25 19.75
CA ASN A 275 10.38 13.69 19.94
C ASN A 275 11.71 14.05 20.61
N VAL A 276 12.62 14.65 19.84
CA VAL A 276 13.98 14.99 20.26
C VAL A 276 14.16 16.50 20.52
N ASN A 277 13.04 17.24 20.61
CA ASN A 277 13.09 18.67 20.95
C ASN A 277 13.78 18.88 22.31
N GLU A 278 14.43 20.03 22.46
CA GLU A 278 15.09 20.40 23.70
C GLU A 278 14.14 20.31 24.92
N GLY A 279 14.64 19.82 26.03
CA GLY A 279 13.88 19.62 27.25
C GLY A 279 13.06 18.32 27.30
N ARG A 280 13.00 17.53 26.22
CA ARG A 280 12.38 16.21 26.19
C ARG A 280 13.37 15.12 26.61
N PRO A 281 12.91 14.03 27.25
CA PRO A 281 13.81 12.93 27.62
C PRO A 281 14.58 12.33 26.44
N LEU A 282 13.93 12.23 25.28
CA LEU A 282 14.51 11.67 24.06
C LEU A 282 15.44 12.65 23.31
N ALA A 283 15.67 13.86 23.83
CA ALA A 283 16.71 14.75 23.28
C ALA A 283 18.12 14.16 23.46
N ASP A 284 18.36 13.43 24.56
CA ASP A 284 19.63 12.73 24.80
C ASP A 284 19.74 11.48 23.93
N LEU A 285 20.77 11.40 23.09
CA LEU A 285 21.03 10.25 22.22
C LEU A 285 21.12 8.92 23.00
N ARG A 286 21.73 8.94 24.19
CA ARG A 286 21.89 7.74 25.02
C ARG A 286 20.55 7.19 25.48
N VAL A 287 19.58 8.06 25.77
CA VAL A 287 18.20 7.65 26.15
C VAL A 287 17.49 7.02 24.96
N ARG A 288 17.64 7.56 23.75
CA ARG A 288 17.10 6.95 22.53
C ARG A 288 17.72 5.59 22.24
N GLN A 289 19.04 5.50 22.32
CA GLN A 289 19.76 4.23 22.14
C GLN A 289 19.38 3.19 23.20
N ALA A 290 19.18 3.63 24.45
CA ALA A 290 18.70 2.77 25.52
C ALA A 290 17.30 2.23 25.24
N LEU A 291 16.38 3.09 24.83
CA LEU A 291 15.03 2.67 24.45
C LEU A 291 15.08 1.64 23.32
N LEU A 292 15.77 1.92 22.21
CA LEU A 292 15.91 0.98 21.09
C LEU A 292 16.52 -0.36 21.50
N SER A 293 17.56 -0.31 22.35
CA SER A 293 18.22 -1.53 22.86
C SER A 293 17.35 -2.32 23.85
N ALA A 294 16.33 -1.72 24.43
CA ALA A 294 15.39 -2.41 25.31
C ALA A 294 14.34 -3.25 24.53
N LEU A 295 14.10 -2.97 23.23
CA LEU A 295 12.99 -3.52 22.46
C LEU A 295 13.36 -4.78 21.68
N ASP A 296 12.70 -5.91 21.96
CA ASP A 296 12.85 -7.17 21.22
C ASP A 296 11.94 -7.20 19.97
N ARG A 297 12.21 -6.29 19.01
CA ARG A 297 11.44 -6.14 17.77
C ARG A 297 11.31 -7.45 16.96
N PRO A 298 12.35 -8.31 16.85
CA PRO A 298 12.21 -9.61 16.20
C PRO A 298 11.17 -10.51 16.85
N THR A 299 11.09 -10.54 18.19
CA THR A 299 10.07 -11.32 18.89
C THR A 299 8.67 -10.74 18.68
N TYR A 300 8.50 -9.42 18.62
CA TYR A 300 7.21 -8.80 18.31
C TYR A 300 6.69 -9.28 16.96
N CYS A 301 7.50 -9.19 15.91
CA CYS A 301 7.13 -9.63 14.58
C CYS A 301 6.85 -11.14 14.49
N LYS A 302 7.71 -11.95 15.10
CA LYS A 302 7.65 -13.41 15.01
C LYS A 302 6.54 -14.02 15.85
N ARG A 303 6.42 -13.61 17.13
CA ARG A 303 5.52 -14.26 18.09
C ARG A 303 4.19 -13.55 18.24
N LEU A 304 4.19 -12.22 18.36
CA LEU A 304 2.96 -11.47 18.59
C LEU A 304 2.17 -11.28 17.30
N LEU A 305 2.87 -11.09 16.17
CA LEU A 305 2.27 -10.84 14.86
C LEU A 305 2.39 -12.04 13.89
N HIS A 306 2.69 -13.25 14.39
CA HIS A 306 2.69 -14.50 13.62
C HIS A 306 3.45 -14.44 12.28
N ASN A 307 4.61 -13.78 12.24
CA ASN A 307 5.44 -13.53 11.05
C ASN A 307 4.72 -12.75 9.93
N THR A 308 3.72 -11.93 10.23
CA THR A 308 3.12 -11.01 9.25
C THR A 308 3.87 -9.69 9.13
N TYR A 309 4.99 -9.57 9.84
CA TYR A 309 5.93 -8.45 9.76
C TYR A 309 7.36 -8.97 9.65
N VAL A 310 8.15 -8.35 8.78
CA VAL A 310 9.61 -8.50 8.77
C VAL A 310 10.18 -7.55 9.83
N PRO A 311 11.08 -7.99 10.73
CA PRO A 311 11.63 -7.13 11.77
C PRO A 311 12.28 -5.87 11.21
N GLY A 312 12.06 -4.74 11.86
CA GLY A 312 12.64 -3.46 11.50
C GLY A 312 14.07 -3.26 12.02
N GLY A 313 14.68 -2.25 11.49
CA GLY A 313 16.01 -1.73 11.78
C GLY A 313 16.25 -0.58 10.79
N PRO A 314 16.69 -0.88 9.56
CA PRO A 314 16.67 0.11 8.47
C PRO A 314 15.26 0.60 8.16
N ALA A 315 15.16 1.81 7.66
CA ALA A 315 13.88 2.46 7.34
C ALA A 315 13.28 2.01 6.01
N MET A 316 14.07 1.34 5.13
CA MET A 316 13.55 0.80 3.88
C MET A 316 13.23 -0.69 4.04
N PRO A 317 12.05 -1.17 3.60
CA PRO A 317 11.71 -2.57 3.65
C PRO A 317 12.61 -3.44 2.77
N PRO A 318 12.76 -4.75 3.08
CA PRO A 318 13.68 -5.65 2.37
C PRO A 318 13.33 -5.86 0.89
N THR A 319 12.10 -5.55 0.49
CA THR A 319 11.65 -5.65 -0.90
C THR A 319 12.24 -4.57 -1.78
N LEU A 320 12.53 -3.40 -1.20
CA LEU A 320 13.17 -2.30 -1.88
C LEU A 320 14.70 -2.47 -1.84
N ASP A 321 15.37 -2.22 -2.96
CA ASP A 321 16.83 -2.35 -3.04
C ASP A 321 17.55 -1.10 -2.47
N PHE A 322 17.32 -0.81 -1.19
CA PHE A 322 17.95 0.31 -0.48
C PHE A 322 18.70 -0.14 0.78
N GLY A 323 19.37 -1.30 0.72
CA GLY A 323 20.37 -1.67 1.71
C GLY A 323 19.85 -2.31 3.00
N TYR A 324 18.63 -2.85 3.04
CA TYR A 324 18.09 -3.52 4.23
C TYR A 324 19.03 -4.59 4.79
N ASN A 325 19.61 -5.44 3.93
CA ASN A 325 20.55 -6.50 4.33
C ASN A 325 22.00 -6.02 4.46
N GLU A 326 22.32 -4.80 4.07
CA GLU A 326 23.68 -4.23 4.09
C GLU A 326 23.91 -3.38 5.36
N LEU A 327 22.85 -2.71 5.82
CA LEU A 327 22.88 -1.89 7.01
C LEU A 327 22.78 -2.74 8.29
N LYS A 328 23.56 -2.37 9.28
CA LYS A 328 23.51 -2.98 10.62
C LYS A 328 22.93 -1.96 11.60
N ASP A 329 21.87 -2.33 12.28
CA ASP A 329 21.32 -1.53 13.38
C ASP A 329 22.26 -1.64 14.60
N PRO A 330 22.88 -0.54 15.07
CA PRO A 330 23.73 -0.55 16.24
C PRO A 330 22.95 -0.72 17.55
N ASN A 331 21.63 -0.54 17.52
CA ASN A 331 20.74 -0.53 18.69
C ASN A 331 19.86 -1.79 18.73
N THR A 332 20.47 -2.98 18.60
CA THR A 332 19.76 -4.26 18.70
C THR A 332 19.41 -4.58 20.16
N TYR A 333 18.44 -5.48 20.36
CA TYR A 333 17.96 -5.88 21.68
C TYR A 333 19.09 -6.32 22.62
N ASN A 334 19.29 -5.56 23.68
CA ASN A 334 20.27 -5.80 24.74
C ASN A 334 19.90 -5.00 26.00
N VAL A 335 19.23 -5.65 26.93
CA VAL A 335 18.73 -5.04 28.17
C VAL A 335 19.86 -4.45 29.03
N GLU A 336 21.00 -5.12 29.14
CA GLU A 336 22.11 -4.63 29.94
C GLU A 336 22.76 -3.39 29.32
N ARG A 337 22.88 -3.35 28.00
CA ARG A 337 23.33 -2.15 27.28
C ARG A 337 22.35 -0.98 27.47
N ALA A 338 21.05 -1.24 27.44
CA ALA A 338 20.04 -0.22 27.69
C ALA A 338 20.17 0.39 29.09
N LYS A 339 20.30 -0.44 30.13
CA LYS A 339 20.51 0.03 31.53
C LYS A 339 21.80 0.83 31.67
N GLN A 340 22.89 0.37 31.04
CA GLN A 340 24.17 1.09 31.04
C GLN A 340 24.02 2.49 30.41
N LEU A 341 23.38 2.60 29.25
CA LEU A 341 23.16 3.89 28.58
C LEU A 341 22.31 4.85 29.41
N LEU A 342 21.26 4.35 30.09
CA LEU A 342 20.45 5.17 31.00
C LEU A 342 21.32 5.69 32.17
N ALA A 343 22.14 4.83 32.78
CA ALA A 343 23.04 5.24 33.84
C ALA A 343 24.07 6.28 33.38
N GLU A 344 24.65 6.11 32.17
CA GLU A 344 25.57 7.07 31.56
C GLU A 344 24.87 8.41 31.25
N ALA A 345 23.56 8.41 31.00
CA ALA A 345 22.74 9.60 30.81
C ALA A 345 22.28 10.26 32.12
N GLY A 346 22.62 9.62 33.28
CA GLY A 346 22.31 10.11 34.62
C GLY A 346 20.93 9.67 35.15
N TRP A 347 20.29 8.69 34.52
CA TRP A 347 19.03 8.13 34.97
C TRP A 347 19.29 6.89 35.85
N LYS A 348 18.72 6.87 37.06
CA LYS A 348 18.86 5.78 38.03
C LYS A 348 17.58 5.66 38.85
N ASP A 349 17.20 4.45 39.21
CA ASP A 349 16.13 4.21 40.18
C ASP A 349 16.66 4.56 41.58
N SER A 350 16.38 5.77 42.06
CA SER A 350 16.93 6.29 43.32
C SER A 350 15.99 6.08 44.52
N ASP A 351 14.70 5.85 44.28
CA ASP A 351 13.67 5.66 45.31
C ASP A 351 13.17 4.20 45.42
N GLY A 352 13.58 3.33 44.48
CA GLY A 352 13.25 1.91 44.48
C GLY A 352 11.84 1.58 43.96
N ASP A 353 11.21 2.49 43.21
CA ASP A 353 9.86 2.28 42.65
C ASP A 353 9.88 1.43 41.37
N GLY A 354 11.08 1.10 40.86
CA GLY A 354 11.29 0.29 39.67
C GLY A 354 11.36 1.11 38.37
N PHE A 355 11.33 2.43 38.47
CA PHE A 355 11.56 3.34 37.36
C PHE A 355 12.82 4.18 37.58
N VAL A 356 13.51 4.50 36.49
CA VAL A 356 14.70 5.36 36.61
C VAL A 356 14.27 6.83 36.70
N ASP A 357 14.88 7.57 37.59
CA ASP A 357 14.62 8.97 37.81
C ASP A 357 15.87 9.83 37.63
N LYS A 358 15.65 11.12 37.39
CA LYS A 358 16.68 12.16 37.35
C LYS A 358 16.08 13.46 37.90
N ASP A 359 16.77 14.10 38.84
CA ASP A 359 16.32 15.32 39.50
C ASP A 359 14.91 15.14 40.14
N GLY A 360 14.63 13.95 40.69
CA GLY A 360 13.36 13.60 41.32
C GLY A 360 12.17 13.41 40.38
N LYS A 361 12.43 13.16 39.10
CA LYS A 361 11.39 12.89 38.07
C LYS A 361 11.69 11.60 37.35
N ASN A 362 10.70 10.70 37.34
CA ASN A 362 10.80 9.45 36.58
C ASN A 362 10.97 9.70 35.08
N LEU A 363 11.69 8.82 34.40
CA LEU A 363 11.74 8.80 32.92
C LEU A 363 10.41 8.27 32.40
N GLU A 364 9.52 9.18 32.08
CA GLU A 364 8.16 8.91 31.63
C GLU A 364 7.96 9.43 30.22
N LEU A 365 7.40 8.59 29.35
CA LEU A 365 7.19 8.90 27.93
C LEU A 365 5.70 8.76 27.56
N GLU A 366 5.16 9.78 26.89
CA GLU A 366 3.83 9.76 26.31
C GLU A 366 3.87 9.13 24.92
N TYR A 367 3.23 7.96 24.78
CA TYR A 367 3.19 7.21 23.54
C TYR A 367 1.80 7.29 22.90
N VAL A 368 1.68 8.09 21.86
CA VAL A 368 0.45 8.28 21.10
C VAL A 368 0.34 7.20 20.03
N ILE A 369 -0.82 6.53 20.01
CA ILE A 369 -1.18 5.50 19.02
C ILE A 369 -2.58 5.73 18.49
N TYR A 370 -2.96 4.98 17.44
CA TYR A 370 -4.34 4.89 16.97
C TYR A 370 -4.75 3.43 16.79
N THR A 371 -6.06 3.15 16.88
CA THR A 371 -6.57 1.77 17.00
C THR A 371 -7.19 1.22 15.72
N SER A 372 -7.28 2.01 14.66
CA SER A 372 -7.85 1.55 13.37
C SER A 372 -6.99 0.48 12.65
N ARG A 373 -5.80 0.20 13.18
CA ARG A 373 -4.92 -0.89 12.77
C ARG A 373 -4.57 -1.76 13.98
N ALA A 374 -4.93 -3.04 13.91
CA ALA A 374 -4.85 -3.96 15.04
C ALA A 374 -3.43 -4.21 15.57
N GLU A 375 -2.42 -4.06 14.73
CA GLU A 375 -1.01 -4.26 15.10
C GLU A 375 -0.43 -3.13 15.97
N LEU A 376 -0.94 -1.91 15.88
CA LEU A 376 -0.34 -0.76 16.54
C LEU A 376 -0.46 -0.82 18.08
N PRO A 377 -1.61 -1.18 18.66
CA PRO A 377 -1.70 -1.45 20.09
C PRO A 377 -0.73 -2.55 20.56
N ILE A 378 -0.56 -3.62 19.76
CA ILE A 378 0.34 -4.72 20.09
C ILE A 378 1.80 -4.24 20.19
N PHE A 379 2.26 -3.45 19.21
CA PHE A 379 3.59 -2.86 19.26
C PHE A 379 3.75 -1.92 20.47
N ALA A 380 2.73 -1.11 20.78
CA ALA A 380 2.80 -0.16 21.87
C ALA A 380 2.86 -0.87 23.24
N GLU A 381 2.03 -1.88 23.48
CA GLU A 381 2.00 -2.68 24.71
C GLU A 381 3.31 -3.47 24.88
N ALA A 382 3.84 -4.04 23.79
CA ALA A 382 5.14 -4.72 23.83
C ALA A 382 6.28 -3.75 24.14
N THR A 383 6.26 -2.55 23.56
CA THR A 383 7.21 -1.46 23.87
C THR A 383 7.14 -1.07 25.33
N GLN A 384 5.94 -0.86 25.88
CA GLN A 384 5.74 -0.52 27.30
C GLN A 384 6.29 -1.61 28.21
N ALA A 385 6.00 -2.89 27.89
CA ALA A 385 6.47 -4.02 28.67
C ALA A 385 8.00 -4.17 28.67
N ASP A 386 8.63 -3.96 27.52
CA ASP A 386 10.10 -4.04 27.40
C ASP A 386 10.79 -2.82 28.00
N ALA A 387 10.28 -1.61 27.79
CA ALA A 387 10.79 -0.38 28.39
C ALA A 387 10.78 -0.44 29.93
N LYS A 388 9.75 -1.04 30.52
CA LYS A 388 9.66 -1.26 31.97
C LYS A 388 10.80 -2.12 32.52
N LYS A 389 11.34 -3.09 31.77
CA LYS A 389 12.46 -3.94 32.20
C LYS A 389 13.75 -3.15 32.47
N VAL A 390 13.85 -1.96 31.88
CA VAL A 390 14.99 -1.05 32.03
C VAL A 390 14.63 0.22 32.82
N GLY A 391 13.44 0.25 33.45
CA GLY A 391 12.99 1.34 34.29
C GLY A 391 12.40 2.55 33.53
N ILE A 392 12.06 2.43 32.24
CA ILE A 392 11.37 3.49 31.49
C ILE A 392 9.87 3.29 31.65
N LYS A 393 9.15 4.33 32.10
CA LYS A 393 7.70 4.35 32.18
C LYS A 393 7.11 4.86 30.86
N ILE A 394 6.17 4.12 30.26
CA ILE A 394 5.46 4.53 29.06
C ILE A 394 3.96 4.62 29.34
N ASN A 395 3.35 5.75 29.01
CA ASN A 395 1.91 5.97 29.03
C ASN A 395 1.38 5.86 27.59
N ILE A 396 0.53 4.87 27.34
CA ILE A 396 -0.08 4.69 26.03
C ILE A 396 -1.35 5.54 25.95
N ASN A 397 -1.39 6.44 24.98
CA ASN A 397 -2.54 7.29 24.67
C ASN A 397 -3.11 6.92 23.30
N ALA A 398 -4.24 6.19 23.31
CA ALA A 398 -4.92 5.72 22.11
C ALA A 398 -5.95 6.76 21.64
N LEU A 399 -5.77 7.30 20.45
CA LEU A 399 -6.58 8.36 19.87
C LEU A 399 -7.29 7.91 18.58
N ASP A 400 -8.27 8.68 18.14
CA ASP A 400 -8.86 8.51 16.82
C ASP A 400 -7.87 8.95 15.74
N TYR A 401 -7.88 8.24 14.61
CA TYR A 401 -6.97 8.54 13.49
C TYR A 401 -7.08 10.00 12.99
N ASN A 402 -8.30 10.57 13.00
CA ASN A 402 -8.56 11.91 12.46
C ASN A 402 -7.88 13.06 13.24
N VAL A 403 -7.43 12.81 14.49
CA VAL A 403 -6.73 13.85 15.29
C VAL A 403 -5.21 13.74 15.22
N LEU A 404 -4.68 12.68 14.58
CA LEU A 404 -3.25 12.39 14.56
C LEU A 404 -2.43 13.46 13.83
N ASP A 405 -2.95 14.03 12.76
CA ASP A 405 -2.24 15.09 12.02
C ASP A 405 -2.00 16.31 12.91
N GLY A 406 -2.99 16.70 13.72
CA GLY A 406 -2.87 17.79 14.70
C GLY A 406 -1.88 17.46 15.82
N ILE A 407 -1.86 16.23 16.31
CA ILE A 407 -0.87 15.76 17.29
C ILE A 407 0.53 15.72 16.63
N GLY A 408 0.61 15.14 15.43
CA GLY A 408 1.84 15.03 14.67
C GLY A 408 2.51 16.37 14.38
N THR A 409 1.73 17.41 14.06
CA THR A 409 2.26 18.75 13.78
C THR A 409 2.52 19.58 15.04
N SER A 410 1.77 19.33 16.14
CA SER A 410 1.96 20.06 17.40
C SER A 410 3.14 19.61 18.26
N GLY A 411 3.71 18.42 17.98
CA GLY A 411 4.78 17.83 18.80
C GLY A 411 4.34 17.41 20.20
N LYS A 412 3.05 17.24 20.47
CA LYS A 412 2.51 16.86 21.79
C LYS A 412 2.56 15.34 22.02
N TYR A 413 3.76 14.78 21.94
CA TYR A 413 4.05 13.37 22.14
C TYR A 413 5.54 13.21 22.47
N ASP A 414 5.95 12.08 23.08
CA ASP A 414 7.33 11.63 23.12
C ASP A 414 7.55 10.56 22.05
N LEU A 415 6.58 9.65 21.91
CA LEU A 415 6.52 8.65 20.83
C LEU A 415 5.19 8.79 20.07
N LEU A 416 5.24 8.73 18.74
CA LEU A 416 4.03 8.73 17.89
C LEU A 416 4.15 7.65 16.82
N ILE A 417 3.28 6.63 16.92
CA ILE A 417 3.30 5.49 15.99
C ILE A 417 2.62 5.87 14.66
N SER A 418 3.13 5.28 13.59
CA SER A 418 2.56 5.38 12.25
C SER A 418 2.79 4.10 11.46
N ASN A 419 1.85 3.76 10.58
CA ASN A 419 2.04 2.77 9.52
C ASN A 419 1.94 3.53 8.19
N ILE A 420 3.07 3.69 7.50
CA ILE A 420 3.21 4.60 6.37
C ILE A 420 3.92 3.93 5.19
N LEU A 421 3.70 4.46 3.98
CA LEU A 421 4.44 4.06 2.79
C LEU A 421 5.88 4.60 2.87
N ALA A 422 6.86 3.71 2.78
CA ALA A 422 8.29 4.04 2.69
C ALA A 422 8.70 4.48 1.28
N GLU A 423 7.85 4.20 0.29
CA GLU A 423 8.06 4.62 -1.09
C GLU A 423 6.74 5.05 -1.72
N GLN A 424 6.80 6.11 -2.52
CA GLN A 424 5.69 6.60 -3.34
C GLN A 424 6.24 7.03 -4.69
N ALA A 425 5.47 6.78 -5.75
CA ALA A 425 5.82 7.19 -7.11
C ALA A 425 7.23 6.74 -7.56
N GLY A 426 7.67 5.56 -7.13
CA GLY A 426 8.99 5.02 -7.44
C GLY A 426 10.15 5.75 -6.73
N SER A 427 9.88 6.45 -5.62
CA SER A 427 10.91 7.21 -4.91
C SER A 427 10.71 7.19 -3.38
N PRO A 428 11.73 6.81 -2.60
CA PRO A 428 11.69 6.83 -1.15
C PRO A 428 11.89 8.23 -0.54
N ILE A 429 12.32 9.21 -1.34
CA ILE A 429 12.75 10.52 -0.80
C ILE A 429 11.65 11.29 -0.11
N ASN A 430 10.39 11.13 -0.55
CA ASN A 430 9.26 11.80 0.10
C ASN A 430 9.06 11.31 1.53
N PHE A 431 9.14 9.98 1.74
CA PHE A 431 9.09 9.37 3.07
C PHE A 431 10.30 9.81 3.92
N MET A 432 11.50 9.71 3.37
CA MET A 432 12.73 10.09 4.07
C MET A 432 12.71 11.55 4.49
N ASN A 433 12.24 12.46 3.64
CA ASN A 433 12.16 13.88 3.96
C ASN A 433 11.01 14.21 4.92
N MET A 434 9.90 13.51 4.85
CA MET A 434 8.67 13.81 5.60
C MET A 434 8.94 13.97 7.11
N TYR A 435 9.68 13.05 7.71
CA TYR A 435 9.85 13.01 9.16
C TYR A 435 11.24 13.45 9.65
N TRP A 436 12.25 13.42 8.77
CA TRP A 436 13.63 13.61 9.21
C TRP A 436 14.37 14.76 8.52
N ARG A 437 13.88 15.29 7.39
CA ARG A 437 14.43 16.53 6.87
C ARG A 437 14.20 17.66 7.86
N THR A 438 15.24 18.45 8.13
CA THR A 438 15.19 19.58 9.08
C THR A 438 14.05 20.53 8.77
N ASN A 439 13.26 20.87 9.78
CA ASN A 439 12.17 21.84 9.68
C ASN A 439 12.69 23.26 9.92
N VAL A 440 13.07 23.95 8.85
CA VAL A 440 13.52 25.34 8.92
C VAL A 440 12.30 26.26 8.79
N ASN A 441 11.97 27.00 9.83
CA ASN A 441 10.90 28.00 9.82
C ASN A 441 9.54 27.47 9.30
N GLY A 442 9.19 26.25 9.63
CA GLY A 442 7.93 25.63 9.19
C GLY A 442 7.95 25.05 7.77
N SER A 443 9.12 24.96 7.13
CA SER A 443 9.27 24.39 5.77
C SER A 443 8.92 22.89 5.70
N ASN A 444 8.99 22.18 6.82
CA ASN A 444 8.62 20.76 6.95
C ASN A 444 7.81 20.51 8.23
N PRO A 445 6.52 20.86 8.26
CA PRO A 445 5.69 20.76 9.46
C PRO A 445 5.46 19.31 9.92
N GLN A 446 5.67 18.32 9.05
CA GLN A 446 5.57 16.89 9.41
C GLN A 446 6.73 16.46 10.32
N ASN A 447 7.90 17.08 10.23
CA ASN A 447 8.97 16.92 11.20
C ASN A 447 8.75 17.84 12.41
N SER A 448 7.80 17.50 13.26
CA SER A 448 7.58 18.13 14.57
C SER A 448 8.42 17.51 15.68
N SER A 449 9.16 16.45 15.36
CA SER A 449 10.04 15.74 16.30
C SER A 449 11.26 16.54 16.73
N GLY A 450 11.60 17.60 16.01
CA GLY A 450 12.81 18.40 16.26
C GLY A 450 14.10 17.77 15.72
N TYR A 451 14.02 16.63 15.02
CA TYR A 451 15.21 16.02 14.41
C TYR A 451 15.83 16.96 13.37
N SER A 452 17.14 17.09 13.40
CA SER A 452 17.91 17.92 12.49
C SER A 452 19.31 17.36 12.29
N ASN A 453 19.72 17.16 11.04
CA ASN A 453 21.06 16.71 10.70
C ASN A 453 21.45 17.26 9.32
N ALA A 454 22.40 18.20 9.29
CA ALA A 454 22.80 18.89 8.06
C ALA A 454 23.38 17.94 6.98
N LYS A 455 24.05 16.84 7.39
CA LYS A 455 24.55 15.83 6.46
C LYS A 455 23.40 15.06 5.82
N TYR A 456 22.39 14.71 6.62
CA TYR A 456 21.18 14.06 6.15
C TYR A 456 20.46 14.92 5.10
N ASP A 457 20.27 16.21 5.40
CA ASP A 457 19.62 17.15 4.49
C ASP A 457 20.37 17.29 3.17
N ALA A 458 21.71 17.39 3.23
CA ALA A 458 22.56 17.49 2.04
C ALA A 458 22.48 16.26 1.13
N LEU A 459 22.38 15.04 1.72
CA LEU A 459 22.19 13.81 0.95
C LEU A 459 20.82 13.81 0.25
N GLY A 460 19.77 14.26 0.95
CA GLY A 460 18.43 14.41 0.38
C GLY A 460 18.40 15.40 -0.79
N ASP A 461 19.10 16.53 -0.70
CA ASP A 461 19.21 17.51 -1.78
C ASP A 461 19.97 16.96 -3.00
N GLN A 462 21.03 16.17 -2.78
CA GLN A 462 21.73 15.47 -3.86
C GLN A 462 20.83 14.46 -4.56
N TYR A 463 20.05 13.65 -3.80
CA TYR A 463 19.15 12.65 -4.36
C TYR A 463 18.14 13.23 -5.37
N ILE A 464 17.58 14.40 -5.06
CA ILE A 464 16.51 15.03 -5.87
C ILE A 464 17.00 15.36 -7.30
N SER A 465 18.28 15.62 -7.49
CA SER A 465 18.87 16.03 -8.79
C SER A 465 19.76 14.96 -9.44
N GLU A 466 20.01 13.83 -8.77
CA GLU A 466 20.86 12.75 -9.29
C GLU A 466 20.09 11.86 -10.28
N PHE A 467 20.67 11.62 -11.47
CA PHE A 467 20.11 10.75 -12.52
C PHE A 467 20.72 9.35 -12.54
N ASP A 468 21.88 9.15 -11.92
CA ASP A 468 22.50 7.84 -11.79
C ASP A 468 21.79 7.01 -10.71
N GLU A 469 21.16 5.91 -11.10
CA GLU A 469 20.38 5.06 -10.19
C GLU A 469 21.23 4.44 -9.07
N SER A 470 22.49 4.07 -9.35
CA SER A 470 23.38 3.50 -8.35
C SER A 470 23.77 4.53 -7.29
N LYS A 471 24.00 5.77 -7.71
CA LYS A 471 24.26 6.88 -6.77
C LYS A 471 23.02 7.24 -5.97
N ARG A 472 21.84 7.27 -6.60
CA ARG A 472 20.56 7.48 -5.89
C ARG A 472 20.35 6.42 -4.81
N ARG A 473 20.58 5.15 -5.15
CA ARG A 473 20.52 4.04 -4.19
C ARG A 473 21.46 4.28 -3.01
N GLN A 474 22.73 4.61 -3.28
CA GLN A 474 23.73 4.85 -2.23
C GLN A 474 23.37 6.02 -1.31
N LEU A 475 22.83 7.11 -1.87
CA LEU A 475 22.37 8.27 -1.08
C LEU A 475 21.28 7.87 -0.07
N ILE A 476 20.31 7.02 -0.45
CA ILE A 476 19.29 6.52 0.47
C ILE A 476 19.89 5.60 1.55
N ILE A 477 20.85 4.76 1.20
CA ILE A 477 21.58 3.93 2.17
C ILE A 477 22.31 4.80 3.19
N ASP A 478 23.02 5.83 2.72
CA ASP A 478 23.77 6.75 3.59
C ASP A 478 22.83 7.55 4.51
N MET A 479 21.67 7.98 4.01
CA MET A 479 20.64 8.64 4.83
C MET A 479 20.12 7.71 5.92
N GLN A 480 19.80 6.44 5.60
CA GLN A 480 19.36 5.45 6.60
C GLN A 480 20.43 5.18 7.64
N LYS A 481 21.70 5.12 7.23
CA LYS A 481 22.81 4.95 8.17
C LYS A 481 22.84 6.06 9.20
N ILE A 482 22.64 7.31 8.80
CA ILE A 482 22.56 8.45 9.74
C ILE A 482 21.40 8.26 10.71
N LEU A 483 20.21 7.83 10.25
CA LEU A 483 19.06 7.62 11.14
C LEU A 483 19.31 6.52 12.16
N LEU A 484 20.03 5.45 11.79
CA LEU A 484 20.40 4.36 12.70
C LEU A 484 21.42 4.83 13.73
N ASP A 485 22.47 5.55 13.29
CA ASP A 485 23.52 6.07 14.17
C ASP A 485 22.97 7.10 15.17
N ASP A 486 22.05 7.98 14.72
CA ASP A 486 21.38 8.99 15.53
C ASP A 486 20.23 8.44 16.38
N ALA A 487 19.91 7.15 16.25
CA ALA A 487 18.74 6.53 16.90
C ALA A 487 17.47 7.40 16.71
N ALA A 488 17.23 7.86 15.49
CA ALA A 488 16.25 8.92 15.18
C ALA A 488 14.80 8.46 15.27
N THR A 489 14.54 7.15 15.21
CA THR A 489 13.21 6.57 15.15
C THR A 489 13.22 5.10 15.57
N ILE A 490 12.08 4.57 15.99
CA ILE A 490 11.86 3.13 16.14
C ILE A 490 11.26 2.62 14.83
N ILE A 491 11.95 1.76 14.10
CA ILE A 491 11.32 0.96 13.03
C ILE A 491 10.96 -0.39 13.65
N TYR A 492 9.68 -0.63 13.89
CA TYR A 492 9.21 -1.89 14.46
C TYR A 492 9.32 -3.04 13.48
N GLY A 493 8.90 -2.79 12.26
CA GLY A 493 8.93 -3.78 11.20
C GLY A 493 8.18 -3.33 9.95
N HIS A 494 8.35 -4.15 8.92
CA HIS A 494 7.75 -3.94 7.60
C HIS A 494 6.59 -4.92 7.45
N PRO A 495 5.33 -4.44 7.35
CA PRO A 495 4.17 -5.33 7.21
C PRO A 495 4.27 -6.14 5.94
N GLN A 496 3.91 -7.41 6.03
CA GLN A 496 3.71 -8.23 4.84
C GLN A 496 2.28 -8.03 4.35
N THR A 497 2.16 -7.70 3.07
CA THR A 497 0.86 -7.76 2.39
C THR A 497 0.61 -9.18 1.93
N ASN A 498 -0.65 -9.62 1.91
CA ASN A 498 -0.99 -10.98 1.55
C ASN A 498 -2.24 -11.07 0.67
N LEU A 499 -2.22 -12.08 -0.20
CA LEU A 499 -3.39 -12.63 -0.88
C LEU A 499 -3.49 -14.11 -0.53
N VAL A 500 -4.66 -14.53 -0.12
CA VAL A 500 -4.97 -15.95 0.10
C VAL A 500 -6.01 -16.36 -0.91
N SER A 501 -5.70 -17.36 -1.73
CA SER A 501 -6.63 -17.90 -2.72
C SER A 501 -7.00 -19.36 -2.41
N SER A 502 -8.21 -19.74 -2.79
CA SER A 502 -8.59 -21.14 -2.89
C SER A 502 -7.89 -21.79 -4.10
N ASN A 503 -7.81 -23.13 -4.11
CA ASN A 503 -7.22 -23.88 -5.24
C ASN A 503 -7.99 -23.74 -6.56
N LYS A 504 -9.09 -22.99 -6.60
CA LYS A 504 -9.82 -22.69 -7.84
C LYS A 504 -9.15 -21.62 -8.69
N VAL A 505 -8.22 -20.87 -8.10
CA VAL A 505 -7.53 -19.75 -8.76
C VAL A 505 -6.03 -20.01 -8.74
N ALA A 506 -5.42 -20.06 -9.89
CA ALA A 506 -3.98 -20.20 -10.08
C ALA A 506 -3.29 -18.84 -10.34
N ASN A 507 -1.99 -18.78 -10.10
CA ASN A 507 -1.12 -17.63 -10.36
C ASN A 507 -1.49 -16.37 -9.56
N VAL A 508 -2.07 -16.55 -8.38
CA VAL A 508 -2.35 -15.42 -7.47
C VAL A 508 -1.06 -15.04 -6.76
N ASN A 509 -0.41 -13.99 -7.28
CA ASN A 509 0.81 -13.43 -6.71
C ASN A 509 0.57 -11.98 -6.33
N ILE A 510 0.98 -11.62 -5.10
CA ILE A 510 0.94 -10.25 -4.63
C ILE A 510 2.28 -9.56 -4.90
N GLN A 511 2.22 -8.27 -5.19
CA GLN A 511 3.39 -7.40 -5.30
C GLN A 511 3.57 -6.56 -4.03
N ALA A 512 4.76 -6.05 -3.81
CA ALA A 512 5.08 -5.22 -2.65
C ALA A 512 4.27 -3.93 -2.61
N CYS A 513 3.92 -3.39 -3.78
CA CYS A 513 3.06 -2.21 -3.89
C CYS A 513 1.57 -2.61 -3.90
N ASP A 514 0.76 -1.74 -3.33
CA ASP A 514 -0.70 -1.91 -3.31
C ASP A 514 -1.35 -1.52 -4.65
N PHE A 515 -0.59 -1.38 -5.75
CA PHE A 515 -1.08 -0.84 -7.02
C PHE A 515 -1.70 -1.91 -7.92
N TYR A 516 -1.26 -3.17 -7.82
CA TYR A 516 -1.66 -4.24 -8.73
C TYR A 516 -1.99 -5.51 -7.94
N TRP A 517 -3.28 -5.75 -7.64
CA TRP A 517 -3.72 -7.00 -7.03
C TRP A 517 -4.32 -7.93 -8.09
N LEU A 518 -5.41 -7.51 -8.73
CA LEU A 518 -6.03 -8.29 -9.79
C LEU A 518 -5.35 -8.01 -11.13
N THR A 519 -4.71 -9.02 -11.70
CA THR A 519 -4.05 -8.95 -13.00
C THR A 519 -4.63 -9.97 -13.98
N LYS A 520 -4.28 -9.84 -15.26
CA LYS A 520 -4.61 -10.82 -16.31
C LYS A 520 -3.99 -12.21 -16.08
N ASP A 521 -3.02 -12.30 -15.18
CA ASP A 521 -2.25 -13.54 -14.96
C ASP A 521 -2.96 -14.51 -14.01
N TRP A 522 -3.96 -14.07 -13.26
CA TRP A 522 -4.80 -14.94 -12.45
C TRP A 522 -5.65 -15.84 -13.33
N GLN A 523 -5.54 -17.15 -13.19
CA GLN A 523 -6.18 -18.12 -14.07
C GLN A 523 -7.15 -19.00 -13.28
N PRO A 524 -8.29 -19.44 -13.86
CA PRO A 524 -9.01 -20.58 -13.31
C PRO A 524 -8.04 -21.77 -13.19
N ALA A 525 -8.00 -22.43 -12.05
CA ALA A 525 -7.24 -23.67 -11.89
C ALA A 525 -7.93 -24.79 -12.66
N ASN A 526 -7.12 -25.68 -13.26
CA ASN A 526 -7.58 -26.83 -14.04
C ASN A 526 -8.20 -27.89 -13.15
#